data_236cb35da05354718758caee78db0309
#
_entry.id   236cb35da05354718758caee78db0309
#
_cell.length_a   1.000
_cell.length_b   1.000
_cell.length_c   1.000
_cell.angle_alpha   90.00
_cell.angle_beta   90.00
_cell.angle_gamma   90.00
#
_symmetry.space_group_name_H-M   'P 1'
#
loop_
_entity.id
_entity.type
_entity.pdbx_description
1 polymer ?
#
loop_
_entity_poly.entity_id
_entity_poly.type
_entity_poly.pdbx_seq_one_letter_code
_entity_poly.pdbx_strand_id
1 'polypeptide(L)' 'MQIEENKNKPYFEMLDTMQEMGSINMFGAPAELRKVFPELGRHEAVDITGAWMKAQREKND' A
#
# COMPACT_ATOMS: atom_id res chain seq x y z
N MET A 1 -2.37 -6.99 -20.65
CA MET A 1 -2.38 -7.77 -19.43
C MET A 1 -1.57 -7.11 -18.36
N GLN A 2 -2.18 -6.90 -17.24
CA GLN A 2 -1.53 -6.17 -16.16
C GLN A 2 -1.24 -7.07 -14.99
N ILE A 3 -0.41 -8.03 -15.23
CA ILE A 3 -0.11 -9.05 -14.23
C ILE A 3 0.56 -8.43 -13.00
N GLU A 4 1.43 -7.46 -13.23
CA GLU A 4 2.13 -6.84 -12.11
C GLU A 4 1.20 -6.08 -11.20
N GLU A 5 0.14 -5.53 -11.75
CA GLU A 5 -0.84 -4.85 -10.91
C GLU A 5 -1.51 -5.81 -9.97
N ASN A 6 -1.77 -7.01 -10.45
CA ASN A 6 -2.39 -8.03 -9.61
C ASN A 6 -1.50 -8.43 -8.45
N LYS A 7 -0.21 -8.35 -8.65
CA LYS A 7 0.74 -8.73 -7.63
C LYS A 7 0.59 -7.88 -6.38
N ASN A 8 0.35 -6.59 -6.55
CA ASN A 8 0.24 -5.66 -5.43
C ASN A 8 -1.20 -5.34 -5.06
N LYS A 9 -2.14 -5.93 -5.74
CA LYS A 9 -3.53 -5.58 -5.53
C LYS A 9 -4.00 -5.73 -4.09
N PRO A 10 -3.75 -6.85 -3.41
CA PRO A 10 -4.22 -6.97 -2.03
C PRO A 10 -3.60 -5.94 -1.10
N TYR A 11 -2.35 -5.58 -1.36
CA TYR A 11 -1.69 -4.58 -0.53
C TYR A 11 -2.29 -3.20 -0.76
N PHE A 12 -2.55 -2.87 -2.03
CA PHE A 12 -3.15 -1.59 -2.36
C PHE A 12 -4.55 -1.48 -1.79
N GLU A 13 -5.31 -2.57 -1.84
CA GLU A 13 -6.66 -2.57 -1.28
C GLU A 13 -6.64 -2.33 0.22
N MET A 14 -5.67 -2.93 0.90
CA MET A 14 -5.53 -2.70 2.33
C MET A 14 -5.21 -1.25 2.63
N LEU A 15 -4.30 -0.67 1.86
CA LEU A 15 -3.94 0.73 2.04
C LEU A 15 -5.12 1.66 1.76
N ASP A 16 -5.88 1.35 0.72
CA ASP A 16 -7.09 2.13 0.40
C ASP A 16 -8.07 2.09 1.56
N THR A 17 -8.27 0.92 2.14
CA THR A 17 -9.19 0.75 3.24
C THR A 17 -8.73 1.56 4.45
N MET A 18 -7.45 1.50 4.75
CA MET A 18 -6.92 2.25 5.89
C MET A 18 -7.09 3.75 5.68
N GLN A 19 -6.89 4.18 4.44
CA GLN A 19 -7.04 5.60 4.14
C GLN A 19 -8.49 6.03 4.31
N GLU A 20 -9.42 5.21 3.85
CA GLU A 20 -10.84 5.53 3.99
C GLU A 20 -11.27 5.63 5.43
N MET A 21 -10.70 4.78 6.26
CA MET A 21 -11.02 4.78 7.67
C MET A 21 -10.39 5.95 8.42
N GLY A 22 -9.49 6.65 7.76
CA GLY A 22 -8.84 7.79 8.37
C GLY A 22 -7.85 7.43 9.44
N SER A 23 -7.48 6.17 9.52
CA SER A 23 -6.58 5.71 10.57
C SER A 23 -5.14 5.60 10.09
N ILE A 24 -4.90 5.85 8.82
CA ILE A 24 -3.57 5.66 8.27
C ILE A 24 -2.72 6.89 8.52
N ASN A 25 -1.50 6.63 8.90
CA ASN A 25 -0.46 7.64 9.04
C ASN A 25 0.60 7.30 8.02
N MET A 26 1.01 8.26 7.21
CA MET A 26 1.95 7.98 6.13
C MET A 26 3.21 7.31 6.63
N PHE A 27 3.69 7.72 7.78
CA PHE A 27 4.90 7.14 8.34
C PHE A 27 4.66 5.77 8.92
N GLY A 28 3.44 5.48 9.32
CA GLY A 28 3.11 4.20 9.91
C GLY A 28 2.54 3.19 8.93
N ALA A 29 2.27 3.62 7.70
CA ALA A 29 1.62 2.74 6.73
C ALA A 29 2.42 1.46 6.47
N PRO A 30 3.73 1.51 6.23
CA PRO A 30 4.47 0.26 6.01
C PRO A 30 4.39 -0.68 7.19
N ALA A 31 4.47 -0.16 8.41
CA ALA A 31 4.39 -1.00 9.60
C ALA A 31 3.02 -1.66 9.71
N GLU A 32 1.97 -0.91 9.43
CA GLU A 32 0.63 -1.47 9.48
C GLU A 32 0.45 -2.54 8.41
N LEU A 33 1.00 -2.30 7.24
CA LEU A 33 0.92 -3.26 6.16
C LEU A 33 1.59 -4.58 6.56
N ARG A 34 2.71 -4.49 7.24
CA ARG A 34 3.43 -5.68 7.67
C ARG A 34 2.69 -6.45 8.76
N LYS A 35 1.89 -5.76 9.55
CA LYS A 35 1.08 -6.44 10.56
C LYS A 35 0.06 -7.36 9.90
N VAL A 36 -0.51 -6.92 8.80
CA VAL A 36 -1.51 -7.71 8.09
C VAL A 36 -0.85 -8.74 7.20
N PHE A 37 0.28 -8.38 6.60
CA PHE A 37 1.01 -9.25 5.69
C PHE A 37 2.42 -9.48 6.22
N PRO A 38 2.57 -10.36 7.19
CA PRO A 38 3.87 -10.55 7.83
C PRO A 38 4.95 -11.10 6.91
N GLU A 39 4.56 -11.61 5.75
CA GLU A 39 5.55 -12.10 4.79
C GLU A 39 6.32 -10.96 4.13
N LEU A 40 5.85 -9.73 4.27
CA LEU A 40 6.53 -8.59 3.66
C LEU A 40 7.73 -8.18 4.49
N GLY A 41 8.85 -7.96 3.81
CA GLY A 41 9.98 -7.35 4.46
C GLY A 41 9.80 -5.86 4.60
N ARG A 42 10.70 -5.24 5.39
CA ARG A 42 10.61 -3.81 5.62
C ARG A 42 10.70 -3.03 4.30
N HIS A 43 11.67 -3.38 3.47
CA HIS A 43 11.85 -2.67 2.21
C HIS A 43 10.68 -2.88 1.28
N GLU A 44 10.14 -4.09 1.27
CA GLU A 44 9.00 -4.38 0.42
C GLU A 44 7.80 -3.54 0.81
N ALA A 45 7.55 -3.43 2.11
CA ALA A 45 6.41 -2.66 2.59
C ALA A 45 6.57 -1.18 2.23
N VAL A 46 7.77 -0.66 2.36
CA VAL A 46 8.04 0.73 1.99
C VAL A 46 7.85 0.93 0.49
N ASP A 47 8.37 0.01 -0.30
CA ASP A 47 8.23 0.11 -1.76
C ASP A 47 6.77 0.07 -2.19
N ILE A 48 6.00 -0.84 -1.60
CA ILE A 48 4.60 -0.97 -1.93
C ILE A 48 3.84 0.30 -1.53
N THR A 49 4.11 0.81 -0.35
CA THR A 49 3.47 2.03 0.11
C THR A 49 3.80 3.19 -0.82
N GLY A 50 5.07 3.30 -1.22
CA GLY A 50 5.48 4.35 -2.14
C GLY A 50 4.79 4.24 -3.48
N ALA A 51 4.68 3.03 -4.01
CA ALA A 51 4.00 2.81 -5.28
C ALA A 51 2.53 3.18 -5.17
N TRP A 52 1.91 2.84 -4.03
CA TRP A 52 0.52 3.17 -3.80
C TRP A 52 0.30 4.68 -3.77
N MET A 53 1.19 5.40 -3.07
CA MET A 53 1.09 6.85 -3.02
C MET A 53 1.23 7.48 -4.39
N LYS A 54 2.12 6.94 -5.20
CA LYS A 54 2.30 7.44 -6.55
C LYS A 54 1.05 7.21 -7.38
N ALA A 55 0.43 6.03 -7.24
CA ALA A 55 -0.78 5.72 -7.97
C ALA A 55 -1.92 6.64 -7.55
N GLN A 56 -2.01 6.96 -6.26
CA GLN A 56 -3.03 7.87 -5.79
C GLN A 56 -2.86 9.26 -6.41
N ARG A 57 -1.63 9.71 -6.48
CA ARG A 57 -1.34 11.01 -7.05
C ARG A 57 -1.72 11.06 -8.52
N GLU A 58 -1.40 10.01 -9.26
CA GLU A 58 -1.73 9.97 -10.68
C GLU A 58 -3.23 9.89 -10.91
N LYS A 59 -3.93 9.22 -10.02
CA LYS A 59 -5.38 9.13 -10.11
C LYS A 59 -6.04 10.48 -9.95
N ASN A 60 -5.48 11.31 -9.12
CA ASN A 60 -6.10 12.60 -8.80
C ASN A 60 -5.82 13.66 -9.83
N ASP A 61 -4.97 13.37 -10.78
CA ASP A 61 -4.75 14.28 -11.87
C ASP A 61 -5.89 14.17 -12.86
#